data_9070ee9eee33e4d8f1288ae4ed0f1aa4
#
_entry.id   9070ee9eee33e4d8f1288ae4ed0f1aa4
#
_cell.length_a   1.000
_cell.length_b   1.000
_cell.length_c   1.000
_cell.angle_alpha   90.00
_cell.angle_beta   90.00
_cell.angle_gamma   90.00
#
_symmetry.space_group_name_H-M   'P 1'
#
loop_
_entity.id
_entity.type
_entity.pdbx_description
1 polymer ?
#
loop_
_entity_poly.entity_id
_entity_poly.type
_entity_poly.pdbx_seq_one_letter_code
_entity_poly.pdbx_strand_id
1 'polypeptide(L)'
;MERNAEDFAAKYEKVYQDMFRFALYTLKNRHEAEDVVSETVLDAWKGIEGLKDENAFRAWIFRILANKCRQKLKSYLNRAVELPADLA
;
A
#
# COMPACT_ATOMS: atom_id res chain seq x y z
N MET A 1 -2.44 -10.15 16.62
CA MET A 1 -1.42 -11.07 16.10
C MET A 1 -0.05 -10.68 16.62
N GLU A 2 0.69 -11.63 17.13
CA GLU A 2 2.03 -11.35 17.61
C GLU A 2 2.96 -10.90 16.48
N ARG A 3 3.91 -10.05 16.80
CA ARG A 3 4.90 -9.62 15.83
C ARG A 3 5.98 -10.69 15.71
N ASN A 4 5.81 -11.56 14.73
CA ASN A 4 6.74 -12.65 14.45
C ASN A 4 7.14 -12.52 12.98
N ALA A 5 8.44 -12.31 12.73
CA ALA A 5 8.94 -12.03 11.39
C ALA A 5 8.67 -13.18 10.41
N GLU A 6 8.80 -14.42 10.86
CA GLU A 6 8.59 -15.57 9.98
C GLU A 6 7.13 -15.70 9.60
N ASP A 7 6.22 -15.56 10.56
CA ASP A 7 4.78 -15.63 10.30
C ASP A 7 4.35 -14.50 9.39
N PHE A 8 4.84 -13.30 9.65
CA PHE A 8 4.51 -12.13 8.83
C PHE A 8 4.98 -12.35 7.40
N ALA A 9 6.22 -12.79 7.22
CA ALA A 9 6.78 -13.02 5.90
C ALA A 9 5.98 -14.06 5.11
N ALA A 10 5.56 -15.12 5.78
CA ALA A 10 4.78 -16.17 5.14
C ALA A 10 3.43 -15.64 4.65
N LYS A 11 2.77 -14.82 5.47
CA LYS A 11 1.48 -14.22 5.09
C LYS A 11 1.66 -13.17 3.99
N TYR A 12 2.72 -12.38 4.09
CA TYR A 12 3.02 -11.33 3.13
C TYR A 12 3.32 -11.91 1.74
N GLU A 13 4.09 -12.98 1.69
CA GLU A 13 4.42 -13.63 0.41
C GLU A 13 3.18 -14.03 -0.37
N LYS A 14 2.14 -14.46 0.31
CA LYS A 14 0.92 -14.91 -0.34
C LYS A 14 0.14 -13.77 -0.99
N VAL A 15 0.31 -12.55 -0.51
CA VAL A 15 -0.46 -11.40 -1.00
C VAL A 15 0.40 -10.41 -1.79
N TYR A 16 1.71 -10.59 -1.83
CA TYR A 16 2.62 -9.60 -2.40
C TYR A 16 2.31 -9.30 -3.87
N GLN A 17 2.16 -10.34 -4.68
CA GLN A 17 1.91 -10.14 -6.11
C GLN A 17 0.60 -9.42 -6.36
N ASP A 18 -0.43 -9.79 -5.61
CA ASP A 18 -1.73 -9.16 -5.75
C ASP A 18 -1.67 -7.69 -5.33
N MET A 19 -0.92 -7.40 -4.26
CA MET A 19 -0.74 -6.02 -3.82
C MET A 19 -0.01 -5.19 -4.87
N PHE A 20 1.05 -5.76 -5.43
CA PHE A 20 1.82 -5.06 -6.46
C PHE A 20 0.97 -4.79 -7.70
N ARG A 21 0.19 -5.79 -8.13
CA ARG A 21 -0.72 -5.62 -9.28
C ARG A 21 -1.74 -4.54 -9.03
N PHE A 22 -2.32 -4.52 -7.83
CA PHE A 22 -3.28 -3.50 -7.46
C PHE A 22 -2.66 -2.12 -7.52
N ALA A 23 -1.48 -1.96 -6.93
CA ALA A 23 -0.80 -0.67 -6.91
C ALA A 23 -0.40 -0.24 -8.31
N LEU A 24 0.09 -1.17 -9.12
CA LEU A 24 0.51 -0.86 -10.49
C LEU A 24 -0.68 -0.45 -11.34
N TYR A 25 -1.79 -1.17 -11.21
CA TYR A 25 -3.01 -0.83 -11.93
C TYR A 25 -3.52 0.55 -11.54
N THR A 26 -3.50 0.83 -10.24
CA THR A 26 -4.04 2.09 -9.70
C THR A 26 -3.15 3.29 -10.05
N LEU A 27 -1.85 3.15 -9.88
CA LEU A 27 -0.91 4.26 -10.02
C LEU A 27 -0.31 4.35 -11.42
N LYS A 28 -0.33 3.27 -12.17
CA LYS A 28 0.17 3.20 -13.55
C LYS A 28 1.64 3.61 -13.67
N ASN A 29 2.40 3.36 -12.62
CA ASN A 29 3.82 3.67 -12.55
C ASN A 29 4.49 2.65 -11.65
N ARG A 30 5.48 1.94 -12.21
CA ARG A 30 6.14 0.86 -11.50
C ARG A 30 6.87 1.32 -10.25
N HIS A 31 7.59 2.43 -10.35
CA HIS A 31 8.32 3.01 -9.22
C HIS A 31 7.40 3.34 -8.07
N GLU A 32 6.30 4.01 -8.38
CA GLU A 32 5.33 4.41 -7.38
C GLU A 32 4.66 3.20 -6.76
N ALA A 33 4.39 2.17 -7.57
CA ALA A 33 3.78 0.94 -7.07
C ALA A 33 4.72 0.24 -6.09
N GLU A 34 6.00 0.14 -6.43
CA GLU A 34 6.99 -0.46 -5.55
C GLU A 34 7.12 0.30 -4.23
N ASP A 35 7.14 1.63 -4.31
CA ASP A 35 7.24 2.47 -3.13
C ASP A 35 6.04 2.28 -2.20
N VAL A 36 4.84 2.28 -2.77
CA VAL A 36 3.61 2.15 -1.97
C VAL A 36 3.53 0.77 -1.32
N VAL A 37 3.92 -0.28 -2.04
CA VAL A 37 3.93 -1.63 -1.47
C VAL A 37 4.94 -1.72 -0.33
N SER A 38 6.15 -1.16 -0.52
CA SER A 38 7.17 -1.16 0.52
C SER A 38 6.71 -0.42 1.77
N GLU A 39 6.10 0.75 1.59
CA GLU A 39 5.57 1.52 2.72
C GLU A 39 4.45 0.77 3.44
N THR A 40 3.61 0.08 2.65
CA THR A 40 2.52 -0.72 3.22
C THR A 40 3.06 -1.84 4.09
N VAL A 41 4.10 -2.52 3.63
CA VAL A 41 4.71 -3.61 4.38
C VAL A 41 5.29 -3.11 5.70
N LEU A 42 5.97 -1.97 5.67
CA LEU A 42 6.52 -1.39 6.88
C LEU A 42 5.42 -1.01 7.88
N ASP A 43 4.37 -0.36 7.40
CA ASP A 43 3.26 0.02 8.26
C ASP A 43 2.54 -1.20 8.80
N ALA A 44 2.36 -2.22 7.97
CA ALA A 44 1.72 -3.47 8.41
C ALA A 44 2.56 -4.16 9.49
N TRP A 45 3.86 -4.21 9.30
CA TRP A 45 4.74 -4.79 10.31
C TRP A 45 4.64 -4.06 11.64
N LYS A 46 4.64 -2.73 11.60
CA LYS A 46 4.54 -1.92 12.81
C LYS A 46 3.20 -2.07 13.51
N GLY A 47 2.13 -2.28 12.74
CA GLY A 47 0.79 -2.36 13.29
C GLY A 47 0.24 -3.76 13.47
N ILE A 48 1.04 -4.80 13.21
CA ILE A 48 0.55 -6.18 13.17
C ILE A 48 -0.04 -6.64 14.51
N GLU A 49 0.45 -6.10 15.61
CA GLU A 49 -0.06 -6.49 16.91
C GLU A 49 -1.52 -6.05 17.12
N GLY A 50 -1.97 -5.04 16.37
CA GLY A 50 -3.35 -4.61 16.41
C GLY A 50 -4.29 -5.49 15.63
N LEU A 51 -3.78 -6.39 14.80
CA LEU A 51 -4.61 -7.31 14.05
C LEU A 51 -5.07 -8.44 14.96
N LYS A 52 -6.36 -8.49 15.20
CA LYS A 52 -6.92 -9.45 16.16
C LYS A 52 -7.25 -10.81 15.55
N ASP A 53 -7.57 -10.83 14.27
CA ASP A 53 -7.94 -12.05 13.55
C ASP A 53 -6.97 -12.26 12.40
N GLU A 54 -6.18 -13.33 12.50
CA GLU A 54 -5.19 -13.66 11.46
C GLU A 54 -5.83 -13.89 10.09
N ASN A 55 -7.07 -14.35 10.09
CA ASN A 55 -7.78 -14.60 8.83
C ASN A 55 -8.14 -13.30 8.12
N ALA A 56 -8.08 -12.18 8.82
CA ALA A 56 -8.34 -10.86 8.24
C ALA A 56 -7.08 -10.20 7.70
N PHE A 57 -5.93 -10.88 7.71
CA PHE A 57 -4.66 -10.28 7.31
C PHE A 57 -4.72 -9.69 5.90
N ARG A 58 -5.26 -10.45 4.94
CA ARG A 58 -5.33 -9.98 3.56
C ARG A 58 -6.15 -8.69 3.44
N ALA A 59 -7.36 -8.69 4.01
CA ALA A 59 -8.21 -7.51 3.94
C ALA A 59 -7.58 -6.32 4.66
N TRP A 60 -6.95 -6.60 5.78
CA TRP A 60 -6.33 -5.58 6.60
C TRP A 60 -5.16 -4.90 5.89
N ILE A 61 -4.25 -5.68 5.29
CA ILE A 61 -3.09 -5.13 4.62
C ILE A 61 -3.50 -4.42 3.31
N PHE A 62 -4.52 -4.93 2.62
CA PHE A 62 -5.03 -4.28 1.42
C PHE A 62 -5.68 -2.94 1.74
N ARG A 63 -6.27 -2.80 2.91
CA ARG A 63 -6.80 -1.50 3.33
C ARG A 63 -5.69 -0.48 3.49
N ILE A 64 -4.58 -0.88 4.09
CA ILE A 64 -3.41 -0.01 4.21
C ILE A 64 -2.91 0.40 2.83
N LEU A 65 -2.78 -0.59 1.94
CA LEU A 65 -2.32 -0.36 0.58
C LEU A 65 -3.24 0.61 -0.18
N ALA A 66 -4.54 0.37 -0.12
CA ALA A 66 -5.51 1.21 -0.83
C ALA A 66 -5.47 2.66 -0.34
N ASN A 67 -5.30 2.85 0.97
CA ASN A 67 -5.18 4.19 1.53
C ASN A 67 -3.94 4.91 1.01
N LYS A 68 -2.82 4.20 0.91
CA LYS A 68 -1.59 4.79 0.41
C LYS A 68 -1.70 5.12 -1.08
N CYS A 69 -2.32 4.26 -1.86
CA CYS A 69 -2.57 4.54 -3.27
C CYS A 69 -3.44 5.78 -3.43
N ARG A 70 -4.48 5.89 -2.61
CA ARG A 70 -5.37 7.05 -2.64
C ARG A 70 -4.61 8.34 -2.32
N GLN A 71 -3.74 8.30 -1.35
CA GLN A 71 -2.93 9.46 -0.98
C GLN A 71 -2.00 9.88 -2.12
N LYS A 72 -1.41 8.91 -2.81
CA LYS A 72 -0.56 9.20 -3.97
C LYS A 72 -1.35 9.86 -5.10
N LEU A 73 -2.51 9.30 -5.42
CA LEU A 73 -3.36 9.86 -6.45
C LEU A 73 -3.82 11.27 -6.12
N LYS A 74 -4.15 11.50 -4.87
CA LYS A 74 -4.55 12.84 -4.42
C LYS A 74 -3.40 13.82 -4.61
N SER A 75 -2.17 13.40 -4.32
CA SER A 75 -0.99 14.23 -4.51
C SER A 75 -0.81 14.60 -5.98
N TYR A 76 -1.00 13.64 -6.90
CA TYR A 76 -0.91 13.91 -8.32
C TYR A 76 -1.98 14.88 -8.80
N LEU A 77 -3.20 14.71 -8.32
CA LEU A 77 -4.29 15.60 -8.69
C LEU A 77 -4.02 17.02 -8.22
N ASN A 78 -3.47 17.18 -7.04
CA ASN A 78 -3.13 18.51 -6.52
C ASN A 78 -2.06 19.17 -7.39
N ARG A 79 -1.07 18.42 -7.84
CA ARG A 79 -0.04 18.93 -8.74
C ARG A 79 -0.64 19.30 -10.10
N ALA A 80 -1.53 18.46 -10.60
CA ALA A 80 -2.17 18.71 -11.89
C ALA A 80 -3.01 19.98 -11.86
N VAL A 81 -3.65 20.26 -10.73
CA VAL A 81 -4.42 21.48 -10.57
C VAL A 81 -3.52 22.72 -10.59
N GLU A 82 -2.32 22.61 -10.06
CA GLU A 82 -1.37 23.72 -10.05
C GLU A 82 -0.78 23.98 -11.44
N LEU A 83 -0.53 22.94 -12.21
CA LEU A 83 0.08 23.05 -13.53
C LEU A 83 -0.69 23.95 -14.49
N PRO A 84 -2.00 23.84 -14.63
CA PRO A 84 -2.72 24.71 -15.55
C PRO A 84 -2.56 26.20 -15.28
N ALA A 85 -2.39 26.57 -14.03
CA ALA A 85 -2.15 27.98 -13.68
C ALA A 85 -0.83 28.46 -14.24
N ASP A 86 0.18 27.60 -14.24
CA ASP A 86 1.49 27.91 -14.78
C ASP A 86 1.49 27.99 -16.31
N LEU A 87 0.63 27.18 -16.92
CA LEU A 87 0.53 27.13 -18.36
C LEU A 87 -0.32 28.28 -18.92
N ALA A 88 -1.13 28.81 -18.09
CA ALA A 88 -1.96 29.94 -18.47
C ALA A 88 -1.16 31.23 -18.51
#